data_b3c7d34e626fe1b64b58ab155f2626e4
#
_entry.id   b3c7d34e626fe1b64b58ab155f2626e4
#
_cell.length_a   1.000
_cell.length_b   1.000
_cell.length_c   1.000
_cell.angle_alpha   90.00
_cell.angle_beta   90.00
_cell.angle_gamma   90.00
#
_symmetry.space_group_name_H-M   'P 1'
#
loop_
_entity.id
_entity.type
_entity.pdbx_description
1 polymer ?
#
loop_
_entity_poly.entity_id
_entity_poly.type
_entity_poly.pdbx_seq_one_letter_code
_entity_poly.pdbx_strand_id
1 'polypeptide(L)'
;MTGTFRPEQSYRDTIKTKRAFMRFIGEVRKTYRKFDIEYFMAVERFAHGDFTHIHALINGVGGLTYCQIGEIWFNRFGRVQVEGYDPGKGANYYLTKYVVKDVCDWDLSIDRKKSARLN
;
A
#
# COMPACT_ATOMS: atom_id res chain seq x y z
N MET A 1 -1.33 4.38 4.90
CA MET A 1 -0.58 3.18 5.35
C MET A 1 0.87 3.29 4.90
N THR A 2 1.78 2.95 5.77
CA THR A 2 3.21 2.81 5.44
C THR A 2 3.65 1.42 5.86
N GLY A 3 4.15 0.63 4.90
CA GLY A 3 4.58 -0.73 5.13
C GLY A 3 6.06 -0.91 4.81
N THR A 4 6.76 -1.60 5.71
CA THR A 4 8.17 -1.95 5.54
C THR A 4 8.32 -3.47 5.58
N PHE A 5 9.50 -3.94 5.26
CA PHE A 5 9.79 -5.37 5.22
C PHE A 5 10.79 -5.75 6.32
N ARG A 6 10.68 -6.97 6.83
CA ARG A 6 11.70 -7.53 7.72
C ARG A 6 13.03 -7.62 6.98
N PRO A 7 14.18 -7.55 7.70
CA PRO A 7 15.50 -7.59 7.02
C PRO A 7 15.67 -8.77 6.09
N GLU A 8 15.18 -9.94 6.46
CA GLU A 8 15.26 -11.15 5.63
C GLU A 8 14.35 -11.12 4.40
N GLN A 9 13.38 -10.19 4.37
CA GLN A 9 12.42 -10.03 3.27
C GLN A 9 12.55 -8.67 2.59
N SER A 10 13.60 -7.91 2.92
CA SER A 10 13.76 -6.58 2.35
C SER A 10 14.00 -6.65 0.85
N TYR A 11 13.13 -6.01 0.10
CA TYR A 11 13.19 -6.00 -1.35
C TYR A 11 13.89 -4.73 -1.86
N ARG A 12 14.78 -4.92 -2.81
CA ARG A 12 15.39 -3.83 -3.59
C ARG A 12 14.67 -3.62 -4.92
N ASP A 13 13.97 -4.66 -5.36
CA ASP A 13 13.25 -4.70 -6.62
C ASP A 13 11.85 -4.14 -6.46
N THR A 14 11.52 -3.10 -7.22
CA THR A 14 10.21 -2.46 -7.16
C THR A 14 9.09 -3.39 -7.62
N ILE A 15 9.36 -4.30 -8.55
CA ILE A 15 8.38 -5.28 -9.02
C ILE A 15 7.99 -6.23 -7.89
N LYS A 16 8.97 -6.73 -7.15
CA LYS A 16 8.71 -7.61 -5.99
C LYS A 16 7.95 -6.85 -4.88
N THR A 17 8.30 -5.60 -4.66
CA THR A 17 7.62 -4.74 -3.69
C THR A 17 6.16 -4.54 -4.07
N LYS A 18 5.87 -4.26 -5.33
CA LYS A 18 4.49 -4.12 -5.83
C LYS A 18 3.72 -5.44 -5.71
N ARG A 19 4.34 -6.57 -6.00
CA ARG A 19 3.72 -7.89 -5.83
C ARG A 19 3.39 -8.18 -4.37
N ALA A 20 4.26 -7.79 -3.45
CA ALA A 20 4.01 -7.93 -2.01
C ALA A 20 2.76 -7.13 -1.62
N PHE A 21 2.63 -5.90 -2.11
CA PHE A 21 1.44 -5.09 -1.87
C PHE A 21 0.18 -5.73 -2.45
N MET A 22 0.27 -6.28 -3.65
CA MET A 22 -0.86 -6.98 -4.28
C MET A 22 -1.29 -8.22 -3.49
N ARG A 23 -0.34 -8.96 -2.93
CA ARG A 23 -0.66 -10.07 -2.02
C ARG A 23 -1.37 -9.58 -0.76
N PHE A 24 -0.89 -8.48 -0.20
CA PHE A 24 -1.52 -7.86 0.96
C PHE A 24 -2.97 -7.48 0.67
N ILE A 25 -3.24 -6.80 -0.43
CA ILE A 25 -4.60 -6.43 -0.83
C ILE A 25 -5.46 -7.68 -1.05
N GLY A 26 -4.91 -8.70 -1.70
CA GLY A 26 -5.60 -9.98 -1.90
C GLY A 26 -5.99 -10.66 -0.60
N GLU A 27 -5.11 -10.63 0.40
CA GLU A 27 -5.40 -11.20 1.72
C GLU A 27 -6.46 -10.41 2.47
N VAL A 28 -6.44 -9.08 2.39
CA VAL A 28 -7.49 -8.24 2.99
C VAL A 28 -8.85 -8.56 2.37
N ARG A 29 -8.90 -8.62 1.04
CA ARG A 29 -10.12 -8.99 0.31
C ARG A 29 -10.67 -10.33 0.76
N LYS A 30 -9.82 -11.32 0.79
CA LYS A 30 -10.19 -12.70 1.13
C LYS A 30 -10.59 -12.84 2.59
N THR A 31 -9.80 -12.29 3.50
CA THR A 31 -10.00 -12.45 4.94
C THR A 31 -11.26 -11.75 5.42
N TYR A 32 -11.50 -10.55 4.92
CA TYR A 32 -12.60 -9.70 5.39
C TYR A 32 -13.72 -9.53 4.38
N ARG A 33 -13.63 -10.21 3.23
CA ARG A 33 -14.63 -10.16 2.14
C ARG A 33 -14.89 -8.72 1.66
N LYS A 34 -13.82 -7.96 1.51
CA LYS A 34 -13.85 -6.57 1.03
C LYS A 34 -13.39 -6.54 -0.43
N PHE A 35 -14.34 -6.65 -1.36
CA PHE A 35 -14.03 -6.81 -2.79
C PHE A 35 -13.96 -5.50 -3.57
N ASP A 36 -14.43 -4.40 -2.99
CA ASP A 36 -14.43 -3.08 -3.63
C ASP A 36 -13.26 -2.21 -3.15
N ILE A 37 -12.15 -2.82 -2.79
CA ILE A 37 -10.96 -2.08 -2.40
C ILE A 37 -10.38 -1.37 -3.61
N GLU A 38 -10.19 -0.07 -3.46
CA GLU A 38 -9.43 0.77 -4.38
C GLU A 38 -8.21 1.30 -3.64
N TYR A 39 -7.12 1.51 -4.37
CA TYR A 39 -5.88 1.97 -3.75
C TYR A 39 -5.07 2.82 -4.71
N PHE A 40 -4.25 3.67 -4.12
CA PHE A 40 -3.04 4.23 -4.72
C PHE A 40 -1.87 3.81 -3.84
N MET A 41 -0.82 3.27 -4.46
CA MET A 41 0.38 2.92 -3.72
C MET A 41 1.61 3.48 -4.40
N ALA A 42 2.60 3.84 -3.59
CA ALA A 42 3.88 4.32 -4.05
C ALA A 42 4.98 3.50 -3.40
N VAL A 43 5.99 3.16 -4.19
CA VAL A 43 7.21 2.52 -3.72
C VAL A 43 8.28 3.57 -3.57
N GLU A 44 8.85 3.66 -2.38
CA GLU A 44 9.91 4.61 -2.05
C GLU A 44 11.15 3.86 -1.60
N ARG A 45 12.34 4.35 -1.98
CA ARG A 45 13.59 3.83 -1.47
C ARG A 45 13.99 4.59 -0.22
N PHE A 46 14.60 3.89 0.73
CA PHE A 46 15.20 4.55 1.88
C PHE A 46 16.38 5.42 1.43
N ALA A 47 16.55 6.56 2.10
CA ALA A 47 17.59 7.54 1.76
C ALA A 47 19.02 6.98 1.85
N HIS A 48 19.21 5.97 2.69
CA HIS A 48 20.53 5.35 2.94
C HIS A 48 20.53 3.86 2.61
N GLY A 49 20.07 3.51 1.41
CA GLY A 49 20.09 2.12 1.00
C GLY A 49 19.20 1.87 -0.20
N ASP A 50 19.27 0.64 -0.69
CA ASP A 50 18.51 0.22 -1.86
C ASP A 50 17.19 -0.47 -1.49
N PHE A 51 16.88 -0.57 -0.20
CA PHE A 51 15.66 -1.22 0.25
C PHE A 51 14.45 -0.33 0.03
N THR A 52 13.34 -0.96 -0.28
CA THR A 52 12.09 -0.27 -0.56
C THR A 52 11.14 -0.35 0.63
N HIS A 53 10.24 0.60 0.69
CA HIS A 53 9.04 0.52 1.52
C HIS A 53 7.87 1.10 0.73
N ILE A 54 6.66 0.88 1.23
CA ILE A 54 5.47 1.35 0.53
C ILE A 54 4.71 2.39 1.34
N HIS A 55 4.07 3.29 0.60
CA HIS A 55 3.01 4.15 1.10
C HIS A 55 1.76 3.88 0.29
N ALA A 56 0.61 3.79 0.94
CA ALA A 56 -0.64 3.51 0.23
C ALA A 56 -1.81 4.25 0.85
N LEU A 57 -2.68 4.73 -0.02
CA LEU A 57 -4.04 5.15 0.32
C LEU A 57 -4.97 4.02 -0.09
N ILE A 58 -5.81 3.58 0.84
CA ILE A 58 -6.69 2.44 0.62
C ILE A 58 -8.11 2.85 0.95
N ASN A 59 -9.02 2.62 0.02
CA ASN A 59 -10.45 2.87 0.16
C ASN A 59 -11.22 1.54 0.08
N GLY A 60 -12.42 1.50 0.62
CA GLY A 60 -13.27 0.31 0.56
C GLY A 60 -13.04 -0.67 1.71
N VAL A 61 -12.38 -0.21 2.79
CA VAL A 61 -12.11 -1.01 3.99
C VAL A 61 -12.94 -0.57 5.20
N GLY A 62 -14.05 0.10 4.96
CA GLY A 62 -14.95 0.56 6.01
C GLY A 62 -15.39 -0.60 6.92
N GLY A 63 -15.44 -0.35 8.23
CA GLY A 63 -15.74 -1.36 9.22
C GLY A 63 -14.54 -2.18 9.72
N LEU A 64 -13.40 -2.11 9.05
CA LEU A 64 -12.16 -2.72 9.53
C LEU A 64 -11.41 -1.77 10.45
N THR A 65 -10.81 -2.33 11.50
CA THR A 65 -9.93 -1.57 12.38
C THR A 65 -8.54 -1.45 11.77
N TYR A 66 -7.78 -0.47 12.23
CA TYR A 66 -6.37 -0.33 11.81
C TYR A 66 -5.55 -1.55 12.19
N CYS A 67 -5.85 -2.16 13.35
CA CYS A 67 -5.20 -3.40 13.78
C CYS A 67 -5.49 -4.55 12.84
N GLN A 68 -6.72 -4.72 12.38
CA GLN A 68 -7.08 -5.79 11.43
C GLN A 68 -6.30 -5.65 10.13
N ILE A 69 -6.24 -4.46 9.57
CA ILE A 69 -5.48 -4.19 8.34
C ILE A 69 -3.98 -4.37 8.58
N GLY A 70 -3.48 -3.80 9.66
CA GLY A 70 -2.05 -3.85 9.99
C GLY A 70 -1.54 -5.25 10.25
N GLU A 71 -2.32 -6.10 10.89
CA GLU A 71 -1.94 -7.49 11.17
C GLU A 71 -1.68 -8.30 9.90
N ILE A 72 -2.47 -8.08 8.85
CA ILE A 72 -2.27 -8.77 7.57
C ILE A 72 -0.87 -8.46 7.03
N TRP A 73 -0.47 -7.20 7.06
CA TRP A 73 0.87 -6.79 6.61
C TRP A 73 1.96 -7.30 7.55
N PHE A 74 1.79 -7.08 8.85
CA PHE A 74 2.80 -7.41 9.85
C PHE A 74 3.13 -8.91 9.84
N ASN A 75 2.12 -9.75 9.73
CA ASN A 75 2.32 -11.19 9.76
C ASN A 75 3.10 -11.71 8.55
N ARG A 76 3.02 -11.01 7.42
CA ARG A 76 3.70 -11.44 6.19
C ARG A 76 5.00 -10.73 5.92
N PHE A 77 5.08 -9.44 6.21
CA PHE A 77 6.17 -8.62 5.67
C PHE A 77 7.00 -7.90 6.72
N GLY A 78 6.38 -7.18 7.63
CA GLY A 78 7.15 -6.44 8.61
C GLY A 78 6.35 -5.33 9.28
N ARG A 79 7.03 -4.26 9.62
CA ARG A 79 6.40 -3.14 10.30
C ARG A 79 5.38 -2.46 9.42
N VAL A 80 4.33 -1.96 10.06
CA VAL A 80 3.28 -1.24 9.37
C VAL A 80 2.73 -0.14 10.27
N GLN A 81 2.39 0.98 9.65
CA GLN A 81 1.67 2.05 10.29
C GLN A 81 0.41 2.30 9.49
N VAL A 82 -0.75 2.18 10.13
CA VAL A 82 -2.04 2.43 9.51
C VAL A 82 -2.68 3.60 10.25
N GLU A 83 -3.10 4.60 9.50
CA GLU A 83 -3.79 5.77 10.05
C GLU A 83 -5.02 6.09 9.20
N GLY A 84 -6.03 6.71 9.82
CA GLY A 84 -7.25 7.07 9.14
C GLY A 84 -7.07 8.24 8.19
N TYR A 85 -7.89 8.27 7.14
CA TYR A 85 -8.00 9.43 6.27
C TYR A 85 -8.75 10.53 7.01
N ASP A 86 -8.18 11.72 7.06
CA ASP A 86 -8.80 12.92 7.62
C ASP A 86 -9.20 13.86 6.48
N PRO A 87 -10.52 13.97 6.18
CA PRO A 87 -10.97 14.86 5.11
C PRO A 87 -10.60 16.32 5.33
N GLY A 88 -10.41 16.73 6.60
CA GLY A 88 -10.02 18.09 6.95
C GLY A 88 -8.62 18.47 6.46
N LYS A 89 -7.75 17.48 6.25
CA LYS A 89 -6.41 17.71 5.73
C LYS A 89 -6.36 17.82 4.20
N GLY A 90 -7.37 17.27 3.51
CA GLY A 90 -7.50 17.34 2.07
C GLY A 90 -6.61 16.39 1.28
N ALA A 91 -6.96 16.18 0.01
CA ALA A 91 -6.25 15.26 -0.87
C ALA A 91 -4.80 15.66 -1.08
N ASN A 92 -4.51 16.95 -1.20
CA ASN A 92 -3.15 17.44 -1.43
C ASN A 92 -2.19 17.07 -0.29
N TYR A 93 -2.66 17.06 0.95
CA TYR A 93 -1.84 16.65 2.08
C TYR A 93 -1.34 15.21 1.90
N TYR A 94 -2.25 14.30 1.54
CA TYR A 94 -1.91 12.88 1.39
C TYR A 94 -1.05 12.64 0.15
N LEU A 95 -1.35 13.30 -0.95
CA LEU A 95 -0.54 13.21 -2.16
C LEU A 95 0.89 13.72 -1.89
N THR A 96 1.02 14.84 -1.20
CA THR A 96 2.32 15.38 -0.83
C THR A 96 3.09 14.43 0.07
N LYS A 97 2.40 13.81 1.04
CA LYS A 97 3.01 12.88 1.98
C LYS A 97 3.51 11.59 1.29
N TYR A 98 2.77 11.08 0.31
CA TYR A 98 3.03 9.77 -0.28
C TYR A 98 3.69 9.81 -1.66
N VAL A 99 3.71 10.94 -2.33
CA VAL A 99 4.25 11.07 -3.69
C VAL A 99 5.51 11.91 -3.76
N VAL A 100 5.84 12.65 -2.71
CA VAL A 100 7.02 13.52 -2.65
C VAL A 100 8.22 12.76 -2.12
N LYS A 101 9.37 12.87 -2.74
CA LYS A 101 10.67 12.25 -2.47
C LYS A 101 10.75 10.81 -2.96
N ASP A 102 11.84 10.48 -3.55
CA ASP A 102 12.37 9.13 -3.86
C ASP A 102 11.36 8.05 -4.27
N VAL A 103 10.19 8.46 -4.78
CA VAL A 103 9.24 7.53 -5.38
C VAL A 103 9.87 6.95 -6.64
N CYS A 104 10.05 5.65 -6.66
CA CYS A 104 10.64 4.95 -7.80
C CYS A 104 9.62 4.17 -8.63
N ASP A 105 8.42 3.97 -8.11
CA ASP A 105 7.34 3.32 -8.84
C ASP A 105 6.01 3.58 -8.13
N TRP A 106 4.90 3.38 -8.82
CA TRP A 106 3.57 3.54 -8.26
C TRP A 106 2.56 2.66 -8.99
N ASP A 107 1.39 2.47 -8.38
CA ASP A 107 0.28 1.73 -8.98
C ASP A 107 -1.06 2.29 -8.51
N LEU A 108 -2.05 2.24 -9.37
CA LEU A 108 -3.40 2.75 -9.11
C LEU A 108 -4.41 1.69 -9.54
N SER A 109 -5.25 1.24 -8.60
CA SER A 109 -6.22 0.16 -8.88
C SER A 109 -7.25 0.51 -9.95
N ILE A 110 -7.59 1.78 -10.09
CA ILE A 110 -8.56 2.25 -11.10
C ILE A 110 -8.06 1.96 -12.51
N ASP A 111 -6.78 2.18 -12.78
CA ASP A 111 -6.18 1.92 -14.09
C ASP A 111 -6.21 0.43 -14.41
N ARG A 112 -6.00 -0.43 -13.43
CA ARG A 112 -6.10 -1.89 -13.60
C ARG A 112 -7.52 -2.32 -13.96
N LYS A 113 -8.53 -1.73 -13.31
CA LYS A 113 -9.93 -2.01 -13.62
C LYS A 113 -10.28 -1.59 -15.05
N LYS A 114 -9.81 -0.42 -15.50
CA LYS A 114 -9.99 0.03 -16.88
C LYS A 114 -9.34 -0.90 -17.87
N SER A 115 -8.11 -1.32 -17.64
CA SER A 115 -7.40 -2.26 -18.49
C SER A 115 -8.13 -3.59 -18.60
N ALA A 116 -8.65 -4.11 -17.50
CA ALA A 116 -9.43 -5.34 -17.49
C ALA A 116 -10.73 -5.23 -18.29
N ARG A 117 -11.37 -4.05 -18.27
CA ARG A 117 -12.62 -3.82 -19.04
C ARG A 117 -12.38 -3.68 -20.54
N LEU A 118 -11.22 -3.20 -20.94
CA LEU A 118 -10.86 -3.02 -22.35
C LEU A 118 -10.43 -4.32 -23.02
N ASN A 119 -10.07 -5.29 -22.24
CA ASN A 119 -9.67 -6.61 -22.71
C ASN A 119 -10.84 -7.58 -22.72
#